data_64b5f30e6ac6402458370ddac4cda883
#
_entry.id   64b5f30e6ac6402458370ddac4cda883
#
_cell.length_a   1.000
_cell.length_b   1.000
_cell.length_c   1.000
_cell.angle_alpha   90.00
_cell.angle_beta   90.00
_cell.angle_gamma   90.00
#
_symmetry.space_group_name_H-M   'P 1'
#
loop_
_entity.id
_entity.type
_entity.pdbx_description
1 polymer ?
#
loop_
_entity_poly.entity_id
_entity_poly.type
_entity_poly.pdbx_seq_one_letter_code
_entity_poly.pdbx_strand_id
1 'polypeptide(L)'
;MYRTVIIEDDPVITQLNRQYVEKDSRFTVVQTFSAAHPALFWLRNNLVDLIILDMYMPQMSGLELLRILRAEGVNADVIMVTSADDAATIESFIRLGVTDYLIKPFGYERFQLALKNFCDHWDTIHQDPNHPHKFTQNQLDNVLLHLTASSPPPAPGGMPKGQQSQTLTLLQDYLKENPQGHTCDDIASHVGLSVVTVRRYMNYLAEQHLVDSDMDYNTGGRPCIVYKLKP
;
A
#
# COMPACT_ATOMS: atom_id res chain seq x y z
N MET A 1 21.37 -6.13 3.99
CA MET A 1 21.06 -4.86 4.69
C MET A 1 20.69 -3.86 3.64
N TYR A 2 19.46 -3.31 3.70
CA TYR A 2 18.91 -2.43 2.66
C TYR A 2 19.49 -1.01 2.79
N ARG A 3 20.12 -0.55 1.72
CA ARG A 3 20.73 0.78 1.65
C ARG A 3 19.64 1.83 1.41
N THR A 4 19.37 2.64 2.42
CA THR A 4 18.28 3.61 2.40
C THR A 4 18.81 5.03 2.30
N VAL A 5 18.19 5.85 1.45
CA VAL A 5 18.43 7.30 1.35
C VAL A 5 17.18 8.03 1.81
N ILE A 6 17.35 9.13 2.54
CA ILE A 6 16.26 10.01 2.97
C ILE A 6 16.46 11.36 2.27
N ILE A 7 15.40 11.87 1.64
CA ILE A 7 15.38 13.15 0.93
C ILE A 7 14.21 13.96 1.50
N GLU A 8 14.52 14.92 2.35
CA GLU A 8 13.55 15.69 3.14
C GLU A 8 14.19 17.04 3.52
N ASP A 9 13.53 18.15 3.25
CA ASP A 9 14.08 19.49 3.50
C ASP A 9 13.99 19.93 4.98
N ASP A 10 13.04 19.36 5.73
CA ASP A 10 12.94 19.60 7.17
C ASP A 10 13.92 18.69 7.97
N PRO A 11 14.91 19.28 8.67
CA PRO A 11 15.91 18.50 9.41
C PRO A 11 15.30 17.72 10.59
N VAL A 12 14.19 18.18 11.17
CA VAL A 12 13.50 17.47 12.26
C VAL A 12 12.83 16.21 11.72
N ILE A 13 12.14 16.33 10.60
CA ILE A 13 11.50 15.17 9.93
C ILE A 13 12.57 14.22 9.39
N THR A 14 13.65 14.73 8.81
CA THR A 14 14.80 13.89 8.39
C THR A 14 15.32 13.03 9.56
N GLN A 15 15.53 13.64 10.73
CA GLN A 15 16.02 12.93 11.92
C GLN A 15 14.99 11.91 12.43
N LEU A 16 13.72 12.25 12.41
CA LEU A 16 12.64 11.33 12.78
C LEU A 16 12.58 10.12 11.84
N ASN A 17 12.58 10.35 10.54
CA ASN A 17 12.58 9.30 9.52
C ASN A 17 13.81 8.39 9.66
N ARG A 18 14.99 8.98 9.92
CA ARG A 18 16.21 8.22 10.19
C ARG A 18 16.04 7.30 11.39
N GLN A 19 15.55 7.81 12.51
CA GLN A 19 15.29 7.01 13.72
C GLN A 19 14.31 5.88 13.44
N TYR A 20 13.29 6.10 12.62
CA TYR A 20 12.31 5.09 12.27
C TYR A 20 12.93 3.99 11.39
N VAL A 21 13.73 4.36 10.40
CA VAL A 21 14.45 3.39 9.54
C VAL A 21 15.44 2.56 10.36
N GLU A 22 16.27 3.20 11.20
CA GLU A 22 17.34 2.55 11.95
C GLU A 22 16.85 1.67 13.11
N LYS A 23 15.56 1.76 13.49
CA LYS A 23 14.95 0.81 14.43
C LYS A 23 14.82 -0.60 13.83
N ASP A 24 14.79 -0.75 12.52
CA ASP A 24 14.78 -2.05 11.87
C ASP A 24 16.20 -2.37 11.38
N SER A 25 16.83 -3.38 11.99
CA SER A 25 18.22 -3.77 11.71
C SER A 25 18.46 -4.23 10.27
N ARG A 26 17.43 -4.46 9.49
CA ARG A 26 17.55 -4.81 8.06
C ARG A 26 17.94 -3.62 7.20
N PHE A 27 17.74 -2.38 7.69
CA PHE A 27 17.98 -1.15 6.95
C PHE A 27 19.20 -0.39 7.47
N THR A 28 19.83 0.37 6.59
CA THR A 28 20.88 1.35 6.96
C THR A 28 20.71 2.62 6.15
N VAL A 29 20.69 3.78 6.84
CA VAL A 29 20.65 5.07 6.17
C VAL A 29 22.05 5.43 5.69
N VAL A 30 22.29 5.30 4.39
CA VAL A 30 23.60 5.55 3.78
C VAL A 30 23.84 7.03 3.48
N GLN A 31 22.77 7.81 3.24
CA GLN A 31 22.87 9.24 2.98
C GLN A 31 21.53 9.95 3.27
N THR A 32 21.61 11.26 3.56
CA THR A 32 20.44 12.14 3.68
C THR A 32 20.68 13.41 2.86
N PHE A 33 19.63 13.92 2.25
CA PHE A 33 19.65 15.15 1.46
C PHE A 33 18.52 16.07 1.86
N SER A 34 18.78 17.36 1.94
CA SER A 34 17.78 18.41 2.18
C SER A 34 17.22 19.02 0.91
N ALA A 35 17.60 18.54 -0.27
CA ALA A 35 17.15 19.04 -1.56
C ALA A 35 17.25 17.98 -2.66
N ALA A 36 16.39 18.07 -3.66
CA ALA A 36 16.29 17.11 -4.74
C ALA A 36 17.53 17.10 -5.68
N HIS A 37 18.11 18.26 -6.03
CA HIS A 37 19.23 18.33 -6.96
C HIS A 37 20.49 17.60 -6.48
N PRO A 38 21.01 17.82 -5.25
CA PRO A 38 22.12 17.04 -4.72
C PRO A 38 21.82 15.54 -4.65
N ALA A 39 20.59 15.18 -4.28
CA ALA A 39 20.15 13.79 -4.24
C ALA A 39 20.19 13.14 -5.62
N LEU A 40 19.66 13.81 -6.65
CA LEU A 40 19.67 13.34 -8.02
C LEU A 40 21.09 13.07 -8.51
N PHE A 41 22.01 14.04 -8.30
CA PHE A 41 23.42 13.90 -8.71
C PHE A 41 24.09 12.69 -8.03
N TRP A 42 23.82 12.48 -6.76
CA TRP A 42 24.40 11.39 -5.99
C TRP A 42 23.78 10.03 -6.40
N LEU A 43 22.46 9.95 -6.58
CA LEU A 43 21.74 8.73 -6.96
C LEU A 43 22.13 8.19 -8.34
N ARG A 44 22.59 9.04 -9.26
CA ARG A 44 23.12 8.62 -10.56
C ARG A 44 24.38 7.75 -10.46
N ASN A 45 25.11 7.88 -9.36
CA ASN A 45 26.42 7.24 -9.20
C ASN A 45 26.45 6.24 -8.03
N ASN A 46 25.35 6.08 -7.32
CA ASN A 46 25.29 5.23 -6.13
C ASN A 46 24.02 4.37 -6.16
N LEU A 47 24.22 3.07 -6.00
CA LEU A 47 23.12 2.13 -5.89
C LEU A 47 22.49 2.24 -4.49
N VAL A 48 21.17 2.29 -4.45
CA VAL A 48 20.36 2.25 -3.23
C VAL A 48 19.18 1.33 -3.45
N ASP A 49 18.68 0.76 -2.37
CA ASP A 49 17.56 -0.17 -2.42
C ASP A 49 16.24 0.57 -2.16
N LEU A 50 16.25 1.56 -1.25
CA LEU A 50 15.06 2.30 -0.83
C LEU A 50 15.35 3.80 -0.73
N ILE A 51 14.41 4.61 -1.21
CA ILE A 51 14.39 6.06 -1.04
C ILE A 51 13.15 6.45 -0.23
N ILE A 52 13.34 7.14 0.88
CA ILE A 52 12.27 7.85 1.60
C ILE A 52 12.29 9.29 1.06
N LEU A 53 11.22 9.69 0.38
CA LEU A 53 11.19 10.91 -0.41
C LEU A 53 10.05 11.82 0.00
N ASP A 54 10.38 13.03 0.48
CA ASP A 54 9.36 14.06 0.65
C ASP A 54 8.89 14.61 -0.69
N MET A 55 7.61 14.92 -0.77
CA MET A 55 7.02 15.51 -1.96
C MET A 55 7.31 16.99 -2.08
N TYR A 56 7.22 17.72 -0.99
CA TYR A 56 7.27 19.19 -1.00
C TYR A 56 8.64 19.68 -0.58
N MET A 57 9.52 19.87 -1.56
CA MET A 57 10.85 20.44 -1.37
C MET A 57 11.02 21.70 -2.20
N PRO A 58 11.84 22.67 -1.76
CA PRO A 58 12.17 23.86 -2.54
C PRO A 58 12.84 23.51 -3.88
N GLN A 59 12.58 24.29 -4.90
CA GLN A 59 13.17 24.25 -6.25
C GLN A 59 12.75 23.05 -7.11
N MET A 60 12.69 21.86 -6.60
CA MET A 60 12.28 20.65 -7.30
C MET A 60 11.48 19.77 -6.34
N SER A 61 10.25 19.44 -6.71
CA SER A 61 9.40 18.55 -5.92
C SER A 61 9.90 17.09 -5.96
N GLY A 62 9.52 16.30 -4.94
CA GLY A 62 9.82 14.87 -4.92
C GLY A 62 9.20 14.13 -6.13
N LEU A 63 8.04 14.58 -6.60
CA LEU A 63 7.40 13.99 -7.79
C LEU A 63 8.23 14.23 -9.05
N GLU A 64 8.78 15.44 -9.23
CA GLU A 64 9.66 15.75 -10.35
C GLU A 64 10.97 14.94 -10.27
N LEU A 65 11.57 14.87 -9.08
CA LEU A 65 12.75 14.04 -8.85
C LEU A 65 12.47 12.58 -9.22
N LEU A 66 11.36 12.01 -8.75
CA LEU A 66 10.99 10.63 -9.04
C LEU A 66 10.81 10.39 -10.53
N ARG A 67 10.17 11.31 -11.27
CA ARG A 67 10.03 11.22 -12.73
C ARG A 67 11.40 11.17 -13.43
N ILE A 68 12.34 12.01 -13.01
CA ILE A 68 13.70 12.03 -13.57
C ILE A 68 14.41 10.71 -13.25
N LEU A 69 14.36 10.23 -12.01
CA LEU A 69 14.96 8.96 -11.61
C LEU A 69 14.44 7.78 -12.44
N ARG A 70 13.14 7.71 -12.67
CA ARG A 70 12.51 6.66 -13.51
C ARG A 70 12.93 6.79 -14.99
N ALA A 71 12.98 8.00 -15.52
CA ALA A 71 13.44 8.25 -16.90
C ALA A 71 14.91 7.88 -17.10
N GLU A 72 15.74 8.00 -16.08
CA GLU A 72 17.17 7.64 -16.09
C GLU A 72 17.43 6.17 -15.71
N GLY A 73 16.39 5.38 -15.46
CA GLY A 73 16.52 3.95 -15.14
C GLY A 73 17.00 3.65 -13.73
N VAL A 74 16.85 4.58 -12.80
CA VAL A 74 17.12 4.33 -11.37
C VAL A 74 15.96 3.50 -10.79
N ASN A 75 16.25 2.24 -10.45
CA ASN A 75 15.26 1.23 -10.05
C ASN A 75 15.09 1.10 -8.52
N ALA A 76 15.60 2.05 -7.75
CA ALA A 76 15.36 2.05 -6.31
C ALA A 76 13.86 2.11 -5.98
N ASP A 77 13.43 1.34 -4.99
CA ASP A 77 12.08 1.44 -4.44
C ASP A 77 11.90 2.79 -3.73
N VAL A 78 10.68 3.31 -3.75
CA VAL A 78 10.39 4.64 -3.18
C VAL A 78 9.18 4.56 -2.26
N ILE A 79 9.35 5.07 -1.04
CA ILE A 79 8.27 5.41 -0.14
C ILE A 79 8.12 6.93 -0.17
N MET A 80 6.97 7.42 -0.65
CA MET A 80 6.68 8.85 -0.64
C MET A 80 6.21 9.30 0.73
N VAL A 81 6.71 10.44 1.17
CA VAL A 81 6.24 11.13 2.38
C VAL A 81 5.62 12.45 1.95
N THR A 82 4.37 12.73 2.32
CA THR A 82 3.65 13.85 1.74
C THR A 82 2.57 14.41 2.68
N SER A 83 2.27 15.69 2.57
CA SER A 83 1.04 16.28 3.11
C SER A 83 -0.09 16.31 2.08
N ALA A 84 0.13 15.86 0.83
CA ALA A 84 -0.92 15.77 -0.17
C ALA A 84 -1.84 14.58 0.11
N ASP A 85 -3.12 14.85 0.07
CA ASP A 85 -4.21 13.88 0.22
C ASP A 85 -5.13 13.86 -1.02
N ASP A 86 -4.79 14.62 -2.05
CA ASP A 86 -5.58 14.69 -3.28
C ASP A 86 -5.34 13.49 -4.20
N ALA A 87 -6.44 13.01 -4.81
CA ALA A 87 -6.45 11.80 -5.63
C ALA A 87 -5.54 11.89 -6.86
N ALA A 88 -5.37 13.06 -7.47
CA ALA A 88 -4.55 13.20 -8.67
C ALA A 88 -3.06 13.02 -8.39
N THR A 89 -2.60 13.55 -7.26
CA THR A 89 -1.24 13.37 -6.78
C THR A 89 -0.96 11.91 -6.43
N ILE A 90 -1.88 11.25 -5.71
CA ILE A 90 -1.77 9.83 -5.37
C ILE A 90 -1.74 8.96 -6.63
N GLU A 91 -2.59 9.23 -7.63
CA GLU A 91 -2.58 8.52 -8.90
C GLU A 91 -1.23 8.65 -9.63
N SER A 92 -0.63 9.84 -9.57
CA SER A 92 0.69 10.09 -10.16
C SER A 92 1.78 9.24 -9.50
N PHE A 93 1.75 9.06 -8.17
CA PHE A 93 2.68 8.20 -7.45
C PHE A 93 2.53 6.74 -7.84
N ILE A 94 1.30 6.24 -7.91
CA ILE A 94 1.00 4.85 -8.32
C ILE A 94 1.56 4.59 -9.72
N ARG A 95 1.34 5.49 -10.67
CA ARG A 95 1.85 5.38 -12.04
C ARG A 95 3.38 5.38 -12.14
N LEU A 96 4.07 6.00 -11.18
CA LEU A 96 5.54 6.03 -11.11
C LEU A 96 6.15 4.86 -10.33
N GLY A 97 5.30 3.91 -9.89
CA GLY A 97 5.76 2.70 -9.22
C GLY A 97 6.38 2.98 -7.85
N VAL A 98 5.71 3.78 -7.01
CA VAL A 98 6.09 3.90 -5.59
C VAL A 98 5.64 2.66 -4.85
N THR A 99 6.46 2.21 -3.91
CA THR A 99 6.18 1.02 -3.09
C THR A 99 5.13 1.31 -2.02
N ASP A 100 5.17 2.52 -1.45
CA ASP A 100 4.18 2.97 -0.45
C ASP A 100 4.18 4.50 -0.36
N TYR A 101 3.16 5.07 0.31
CA TYR A 101 3.11 6.50 0.62
C TYR A 101 2.63 6.74 2.05
N LEU A 102 3.13 7.80 2.66
CA LEU A 102 2.86 8.20 4.04
C LEU A 102 2.30 9.62 4.04
N ILE A 103 1.06 9.77 4.47
CA ILE A 103 0.44 11.11 4.63
C ILE A 103 0.84 11.66 5.99
N LYS A 104 1.49 12.83 6.01
CA LYS A 104 1.85 13.57 7.24
C LYS A 104 0.57 14.13 7.91
N PRO A 105 0.38 13.99 9.26
CA PRO A 105 1.28 13.35 10.21
C PRO A 105 1.08 11.82 10.29
N PHE A 106 2.16 11.06 10.40
CA PHE A 106 2.11 9.61 10.57
C PHE A 106 2.91 9.16 11.80
N GLY A 107 2.48 8.06 12.40
CA GLY A 107 3.18 7.42 13.51
C GLY A 107 4.17 6.35 13.07
N TYR A 108 5.00 5.91 14.03
CA TYR A 108 6.00 4.86 13.80
C TYR A 108 5.38 3.56 13.24
N GLU A 109 4.21 3.15 13.74
CA GLU A 109 3.53 1.92 13.30
C GLU A 109 3.22 1.94 11.80
N ARG A 110 2.73 3.09 11.28
CA ARG A 110 2.47 3.24 9.83
C ARG A 110 3.76 3.23 9.01
N PHE A 111 4.82 3.86 9.53
CA PHE A 111 6.14 3.85 8.88
C PHE A 111 6.73 2.44 8.84
N GLN A 112 6.64 1.71 9.95
CA GLN A 112 7.08 0.31 10.04
C GLN A 112 6.34 -0.59 9.05
N LEU A 113 5.03 -0.37 8.86
CA LEU A 113 4.25 -1.10 7.86
C LEU A 113 4.76 -0.83 6.44
N ALA A 114 5.12 0.41 6.12
CA ALA A 114 5.69 0.72 4.81
C ALA A 114 7.05 0.03 4.57
N LEU A 115 7.91 -0.01 5.59
CA LEU A 115 9.17 -0.77 5.51
C LEU A 115 8.93 -2.27 5.34
N LYS A 116 7.93 -2.81 6.03
CA LYS A 116 7.55 -4.21 5.88
C LYS A 116 7.05 -4.51 4.47
N ASN A 117 6.17 -3.67 3.92
CA ASN A 117 5.67 -3.82 2.55
C ASN A 117 6.81 -3.80 1.53
N PHE A 118 7.79 -2.91 1.72
CA PHE A 118 9.01 -2.90 0.91
C PHE A 118 9.75 -4.25 1.00
N CYS A 119 9.98 -4.79 2.20
CA CYS A 119 10.67 -6.07 2.34
C CYS A 119 9.90 -7.22 1.67
N ASP A 120 8.59 -7.30 1.89
CA ASP A 120 7.74 -8.33 1.32
C ASP A 120 7.77 -8.27 -0.23
N HIS A 121 7.77 -7.07 -0.80
CA HIS A 121 7.92 -6.84 -2.23
C HIS A 121 9.31 -7.22 -2.74
N TRP A 122 10.36 -6.74 -2.06
CA TRP A 122 11.75 -7.02 -2.41
C TRP A 122 12.05 -8.52 -2.39
N ASP A 123 11.69 -9.21 -1.33
CA ASP A 123 11.93 -10.64 -1.17
C ASP A 123 11.18 -11.47 -2.23
N THR A 124 10.02 -11.00 -2.66
CA THR A 124 9.25 -11.66 -3.72
C THR A 124 9.94 -11.54 -5.08
N ILE A 125 10.53 -10.37 -5.40
CA ILE A 125 11.12 -10.11 -6.71
C ILE A 125 12.57 -10.59 -6.80
N HIS A 126 13.36 -10.46 -5.71
CA HIS A 126 14.80 -10.72 -5.67
C HIS A 126 15.16 -12.07 -5.04
N GLN A 127 14.32 -13.09 -5.18
CA GLN A 127 14.64 -14.45 -4.74
C GLN A 127 15.87 -15.00 -5.50
N ASP A 128 16.57 -15.93 -4.85
CA ASP A 128 17.89 -16.49 -5.22
C ASP A 128 18.10 -16.67 -6.73
N PRO A 129 19.14 -16.02 -7.33
CA PRO A 129 19.48 -16.17 -8.75
C PRO A 129 19.77 -17.61 -9.18
N ASN A 130 20.12 -18.51 -8.24
CA ASN A 130 20.44 -19.91 -8.53
C ASN A 130 19.21 -20.82 -8.60
N HIS A 131 18.03 -20.32 -8.22
CA HIS A 131 16.78 -21.03 -8.36
C HIS A 131 15.76 -20.10 -9.04
N PRO A 132 15.69 -20.10 -10.39
CA PRO A 132 14.70 -19.30 -11.11
C PRO A 132 13.31 -19.84 -10.75
N HIS A 133 12.67 -19.22 -9.77
CA HIS A 133 11.30 -19.54 -9.42
C HIS A 133 10.36 -19.11 -10.55
N LYS A 134 9.58 -20.06 -11.03
CA LYS A 134 8.39 -19.73 -11.81
C LYS A 134 7.39 -19.13 -10.85
N PHE A 135 7.09 -17.86 -11.00
CA PHE A 135 5.99 -17.24 -10.26
C PHE A 135 4.70 -18.05 -10.50
N THR A 136 4.04 -18.44 -9.44
CA THR A 136 2.66 -18.92 -9.53
C THR A 136 1.75 -17.70 -9.78
N GLN A 137 0.59 -17.92 -10.40
CA GLN A 137 -0.37 -16.83 -10.64
C GLN A 137 -0.72 -16.10 -9.33
N ASN A 138 -0.94 -16.83 -8.23
CA ASN A 138 -1.23 -16.25 -6.92
C ASN A 138 -0.10 -15.34 -6.39
N GLN A 139 1.16 -15.69 -6.61
CA GLN A 139 2.29 -14.84 -6.23
C GLN A 139 2.35 -13.57 -7.07
N LEU A 140 2.10 -13.69 -8.38
CA LEU A 140 2.04 -12.55 -9.29
C LEU A 140 0.87 -11.63 -8.95
N ASP A 141 -0.30 -12.19 -8.66
CA ASP A 141 -1.49 -11.43 -8.26
C ASP A 141 -1.24 -10.68 -6.94
N ASN A 142 -0.55 -11.29 -5.97
CA ASN A 142 -0.18 -10.62 -4.73
C ASN A 142 0.78 -9.44 -4.99
N VAL A 143 1.80 -9.60 -5.81
CA VAL A 143 2.70 -8.49 -6.19
C VAL A 143 1.92 -7.36 -6.86
N LEU A 144 1.05 -7.68 -7.80
CA LEU A 144 0.23 -6.69 -8.51
C LEU A 144 -0.80 -6.01 -7.58
N LEU A 145 -1.39 -6.76 -6.66
CA LEU A 145 -2.32 -6.21 -5.67
C LEU A 145 -1.62 -5.25 -4.70
N HIS A 146 -0.38 -5.54 -4.28
CA HIS A 146 0.39 -4.61 -3.46
C HIS A 146 0.76 -3.33 -4.21
N LEU A 147 1.02 -3.40 -5.50
CA LEU A 147 1.28 -2.22 -6.34
C LEU A 147 0.01 -1.37 -6.61
N THR A 148 -1.18 -1.99 -6.56
CA THR A 148 -2.46 -1.31 -6.79
C THR A 148 -3.22 -0.97 -5.51
N ALA A 149 -2.91 -1.62 -4.40
CA ALA A 149 -3.52 -1.42 -3.10
C ALA A 149 -2.74 -0.38 -2.27
N SER A 150 -2.74 0.86 -2.73
CA SER A 150 -2.24 2.01 -1.95
C SER A 150 -3.20 2.42 -0.81
N SER A 151 -3.91 1.45 -0.26
CA SER A 151 -4.56 1.58 1.04
C SER A 151 -4.15 0.38 1.86
N PRO A 152 -3.56 0.55 3.06
CA PRO A 152 -3.19 -0.59 3.88
C PRO A 152 -4.43 -1.43 4.16
N PRO A 153 -4.36 -2.77 4.04
CA PRO A 153 -5.33 -3.59 4.73
C PRO A 153 -5.22 -3.25 6.23
N PRO A 154 -6.31 -3.12 6.97
CA PRO A 154 -6.23 -3.00 8.41
C PRO A 154 -5.45 -4.20 8.94
N ALA A 155 -4.46 -3.93 9.81
CA ALA A 155 -3.65 -4.95 10.45
C ALA A 155 -4.55 -6.02 11.06
N PRO A 156 -4.20 -7.32 10.98
CA PRO A 156 -4.92 -8.36 11.69
C PRO A 156 -4.75 -8.11 13.20
N GLY A 157 -5.82 -7.66 13.84
CA GLY A 157 -5.87 -7.51 15.29
C GLY A 157 -5.87 -6.08 15.82
N GLY A 158 -6.78 -5.23 15.36
CA GLY A 158 -7.01 -3.95 15.99
C GLY A 158 -7.94 -3.06 15.19
N MET A 159 -9.24 -3.22 15.37
CA MET A 159 -10.20 -2.22 14.89
C MET A 159 -9.91 -0.86 15.53
N PRO A 160 -9.77 0.25 14.76
CA PRO A 160 -9.95 1.58 15.33
C PRO A 160 -11.34 1.67 15.92
N LYS A 161 -11.44 1.92 17.21
CA LYS A 161 -12.71 2.00 17.95
C LYS A 161 -13.57 3.16 17.41
N GLY A 162 -14.75 2.85 16.90
CA GLY A 162 -15.82 3.80 16.66
C GLY A 162 -16.48 3.74 15.27
N GLN A 163 -15.78 4.01 14.20
CA GLN A 163 -16.38 4.08 12.85
C GLN A 163 -16.45 2.73 12.11
N GLN A 164 -15.53 1.83 12.35
CA GLN A 164 -15.52 0.52 11.70
C GLN A 164 -16.56 -0.45 12.27
N SER A 165 -16.90 -0.35 13.54
CA SER A 165 -17.93 -1.20 14.15
C SER A 165 -19.31 -0.91 13.58
N GLN A 166 -19.66 0.34 13.32
CA GLN A 166 -20.97 0.72 12.77
C GLN A 166 -21.15 0.18 11.34
N THR A 167 -20.14 0.30 10.50
CA THR A 167 -20.19 -0.23 9.13
C THR A 167 -20.25 -1.76 9.13
N LEU A 168 -19.53 -2.42 10.02
CA LEU A 168 -19.56 -3.86 10.14
C LEU A 168 -20.94 -4.35 10.62
N THR A 169 -21.50 -3.70 11.63
CA THR A 169 -22.85 -3.99 12.13
C THR A 169 -23.89 -3.79 11.04
N LEU A 170 -23.82 -2.68 10.29
CA LEU A 170 -24.72 -2.38 9.18
C LEU A 170 -24.71 -3.49 8.11
N LEU A 171 -23.53 -3.98 7.75
CA LEU A 171 -23.38 -5.04 6.77
C LEU A 171 -23.84 -6.40 7.31
N GLN A 172 -23.55 -6.71 8.58
CA GLN A 172 -24.02 -7.94 9.22
C GLN A 172 -25.55 -7.95 9.37
N ASP A 173 -26.16 -6.82 9.74
CA ASP A 173 -27.60 -6.71 9.87
C ASP A 173 -28.31 -6.83 8.51
N TYR A 174 -27.74 -6.20 7.46
CA TYR A 174 -28.23 -6.40 6.10
C TYR A 174 -28.20 -7.88 5.69
N LEU A 175 -27.10 -8.59 5.94
CA LEU A 175 -26.97 -10.01 5.59
C LEU A 175 -27.90 -10.92 6.42
N LYS A 176 -28.22 -10.55 7.68
CA LYS A 176 -29.20 -11.26 8.51
C LYS A 176 -30.63 -11.11 7.98
N GLU A 177 -30.97 -9.89 7.56
CA GLU A 177 -32.28 -9.59 6.99
C GLU A 177 -32.45 -10.18 5.58
N ASN A 178 -31.34 -10.42 4.89
CA ASN A 178 -31.31 -10.95 3.51
C ASN A 178 -30.47 -12.23 3.44
N PRO A 179 -31.02 -13.40 3.85
CA PRO A 179 -30.25 -14.64 3.97
C PRO A 179 -29.86 -15.29 2.62
N GLN A 180 -30.39 -14.81 1.51
CA GLN A 180 -29.97 -15.20 0.16
C GLN A 180 -28.60 -14.59 -0.18
N GLY A 181 -27.89 -15.23 -1.09
CA GLY A 181 -26.58 -14.73 -1.50
C GLY A 181 -26.68 -13.40 -2.27
N HIS A 182 -25.76 -12.46 -1.96
CA HIS A 182 -25.71 -11.14 -2.58
C HIS A 182 -24.31 -10.82 -3.10
N THR A 183 -24.23 -10.11 -4.23
CA THR A 183 -22.97 -9.58 -4.73
C THR A 183 -22.54 -8.32 -3.96
N CYS A 184 -21.26 -7.95 -4.06
CA CYS A 184 -20.81 -6.68 -3.47
C CYS A 184 -21.53 -5.45 -4.04
N ASP A 185 -21.97 -5.51 -5.30
CA ASP A 185 -22.72 -4.44 -5.97
C ASP A 185 -24.13 -4.32 -5.41
N ASP A 186 -24.82 -5.45 -5.17
CA ASP A 186 -26.15 -5.47 -4.56
C ASP A 186 -26.10 -4.89 -3.14
N ILE A 187 -25.17 -5.38 -2.32
CA ILE A 187 -24.99 -4.89 -0.95
C ILE A 187 -24.69 -3.40 -0.94
N ALA A 188 -23.74 -2.95 -1.78
CA ALA A 188 -23.32 -1.55 -1.86
C ALA A 188 -24.50 -0.62 -2.18
N SER A 189 -25.34 -1.02 -3.12
CA SER A 189 -26.51 -0.26 -3.55
C SER A 189 -27.56 -0.10 -2.44
N HIS A 190 -27.71 -1.13 -1.59
CA HIS A 190 -28.69 -1.10 -0.50
C HIS A 190 -28.19 -0.36 0.75
N VAL A 191 -26.92 -0.54 1.12
CA VAL A 191 -26.37 0.07 2.34
C VAL A 191 -25.77 1.47 2.12
N GLY A 192 -25.75 1.97 0.87
CA GLY A 192 -25.22 3.31 0.56
C GLY A 192 -23.71 3.44 0.69
N LEU A 193 -22.97 2.35 0.52
CA LEU A 193 -21.51 2.30 0.58
C LEU A 193 -20.91 2.07 -0.81
N SER A 194 -19.64 2.40 -0.98
CA SER A 194 -18.94 2.04 -2.23
C SER A 194 -18.72 0.52 -2.32
N VAL A 195 -18.77 -0.02 -3.54
CA VAL A 195 -18.52 -1.45 -3.83
C VAL A 195 -17.15 -1.89 -3.29
N VAL A 196 -16.14 -1.01 -3.36
CA VAL A 196 -14.80 -1.26 -2.84
C VAL A 196 -14.82 -1.42 -1.31
N THR A 197 -15.58 -0.57 -0.61
CA THR A 197 -15.74 -0.65 0.83
C THR A 197 -16.44 -1.96 1.20
N VAL A 198 -17.56 -2.28 0.55
CA VAL A 198 -18.30 -3.53 0.81
C VAL A 198 -17.41 -4.75 0.59
N ARG A 199 -16.71 -4.83 -0.55
CA ARG A 199 -15.81 -5.96 -0.85
C ARG A 199 -14.76 -6.17 0.24
N ARG A 200 -14.17 -5.09 0.75
CA ARG A 200 -13.20 -5.17 1.84
C ARG A 200 -13.79 -5.79 3.11
N TYR A 201 -15.01 -5.39 3.48
CA TYR A 201 -15.66 -5.94 4.66
C TYR A 201 -16.16 -7.38 4.45
N MET A 202 -16.63 -7.72 3.24
CA MET A 202 -17.04 -9.09 2.91
C MET A 202 -15.85 -10.05 2.96
N ASN A 203 -14.69 -9.65 2.44
CA ASN A 203 -13.47 -10.45 2.56
C ASN A 203 -13.06 -10.65 4.02
N TYR A 204 -13.12 -9.59 4.84
CA TYR A 204 -12.84 -9.69 6.28
C TYR A 204 -13.81 -10.66 6.98
N LEU A 205 -15.12 -10.58 6.70
CA LEU A 205 -16.11 -11.49 7.26
C LEU A 205 -15.92 -12.94 6.79
N ALA A 206 -15.46 -13.15 5.56
CA ALA A 206 -15.12 -14.46 5.03
C ALA A 206 -13.87 -15.06 5.70
N GLU A 207 -12.83 -14.25 5.94
CA GLU A 207 -11.63 -14.63 6.70
C GLU A 207 -11.95 -15.00 8.15
N GLN A 208 -12.93 -14.33 8.75
CA GLN A 208 -13.45 -14.66 10.09
C GLN A 208 -14.43 -15.83 10.08
N HIS A 209 -14.67 -16.47 8.94
CA HIS A 209 -15.64 -17.56 8.76
C HIS A 209 -17.10 -17.19 9.14
N LEU A 210 -17.45 -15.91 9.09
CA LEU A 210 -18.80 -15.42 9.39
C LEU A 210 -19.71 -15.38 8.15
N VAL A 211 -19.12 -15.34 6.95
CA VAL A 211 -19.83 -15.44 5.68
C VAL A 211 -19.19 -16.49 4.79
N ASP A 212 -19.99 -17.18 3.98
CA ASP A 212 -19.57 -18.03 2.90
C ASP A 212 -19.50 -17.21 1.61
N SER A 213 -18.53 -17.50 0.76
CA SER A 213 -18.34 -16.88 -0.56
C SER A 213 -18.36 -17.95 -1.64
N ASP A 214 -19.33 -17.86 -2.55
CA ASP A 214 -19.49 -18.76 -3.68
C ASP A 214 -19.39 -18.03 -5.01
N MET A 215 -18.92 -18.71 -6.07
CA MET A 215 -18.91 -18.18 -7.43
C MET A 215 -20.24 -18.44 -8.11
N ASP A 216 -20.96 -17.39 -8.47
CA ASP A 216 -22.15 -17.50 -9.31
C ASP A 216 -21.78 -17.35 -10.81
N TYR A 217 -22.05 -18.41 -11.57
CA TYR A 217 -21.83 -18.50 -13.02
C TYR A 217 -23.09 -18.20 -13.84
N ASN A 218 -24.24 -18.00 -13.20
CA ASN A 218 -25.54 -17.86 -13.87
C ASN A 218 -25.92 -16.40 -14.20
N THR A 219 -25.02 -15.46 -14.04
CA THR A 219 -25.30 -14.03 -14.16
C THR A 219 -25.32 -13.46 -15.59
N GLY A 220 -25.32 -14.30 -16.63
CA GLY A 220 -25.36 -13.83 -18.04
C GLY A 220 -24.17 -12.96 -18.47
N GLY A 221 -23.16 -12.80 -17.61
CA GLY A 221 -21.95 -12.00 -17.79
C GLY A 221 -20.70 -12.67 -17.21
N ARG A 222 -19.78 -11.87 -16.66
CA ARG A 222 -18.62 -12.42 -15.95
C ARG A 222 -19.06 -13.06 -14.63
N PRO A 223 -18.47 -14.21 -14.24
CA PRO A 223 -18.71 -14.80 -12.92
C PRO A 223 -18.51 -13.78 -11.81
N CYS A 224 -19.42 -13.73 -10.85
CA CYS A 224 -19.32 -12.84 -9.69
C CYS A 224 -19.30 -13.62 -8.38
N ILE A 225 -18.67 -13.05 -7.35
CA ILE A 225 -18.65 -13.64 -6.03
C ILE A 225 -19.92 -13.20 -5.29
N VAL A 226 -20.64 -14.18 -4.76
CA VAL A 226 -21.83 -14.01 -3.95
C VAL A 226 -21.49 -14.38 -2.51
N TYR A 227 -21.88 -13.50 -1.57
CA TYR A 227 -21.66 -13.67 -0.14
C TYR A 227 -22.96 -13.99 0.58
N LYS A 228 -22.89 -14.93 1.52
CA LYS A 228 -24.02 -15.37 2.34
C LYS A 228 -23.58 -15.51 3.79
N LEU A 229 -24.43 -15.06 4.73
CA LEU A 229 -24.16 -15.24 6.14
C LEU A 229 -24.14 -16.73 6.48
N LYS A 230 -23.17 -17.15 7.27
CA LYS A 230 -23.11 -18.51 7.79
C LYS A 230 -24.18 -18.70 8.87
N PRO A 231 -24.94 -19.80 8.86
CA PRO A 231 -25.98 -20.06 9.85
C PRO A 231 -25.41 -20.22 11.26
#